data_76e39cf419292e7939414c772a1c8f9d
#
_entry.id   76e39cf419292e7939414c772a1c8f9d
#
_cell.length_a   1.000
_cell.length_b   1.000
_cell.length_c   1.000
_cell.angle_alpha   90.00
_cell.angle_beta   90.00
_cell.angle_gamma   90.00
#
_symmetry.space_group_name_H-M   'P 1'
#
loop_
_entity.id
_entity.type
_entity.pdbx_description
1 polymer ?
#
loop_
_entity_poly.entity_id
_entity_poly.type
_entity_poly.pdbx_seq_one_letter_code
_entity_poly.pdbx_strand_id
1 'polypeptide(L)'
;MMSRALLYAIVFIEGFCSLGAEVIALRRLVPHVGSSIVITAPTIGLFLLALALGYASGARVAADYRRIVARNFLISAALAGIGLAGVSVDGMFAHLQPALFAYLCFIAGVLCPLAWLLGQTVPILTNLVQAERTGEASGLALYWSTLGSFLGSLSLSLLVMQWLGVSAAVFACSFCLAVGVVLLAGKDLKFGLFLLPTVALAGLLNLQSPVTADTAYGDYIIGPVDLAGQQAPRAFFVNNSLASLIDDSEPPNYTRYIRHLRHVLLDDLGFKGKDVLVLGAGGFTLSHREPLNRYTYVDIDPAIRAIAEKHFLREPARGEFIADDARRFVTTSQRRFDAVVVDVYSSHTAIPSHLVTREFWAATRRVLKPDGVLLANLILDGKLETPYARNLLATIDSIY
;
A
#
# COMPACT_ATOMS: atom_id res chain seq x y z
N MET A 1 -2.51 10.91 41.49
CA MET A 1 -2.81 9.53 41.01
C MET A 1 -3.46 9.62 39.63
N MET A 2 -3.12 8.78 38.68
CA MET A 2 -3.78 8.67 37.40
C MET A 2 -5.10 7.92 37.56
N SER A 3 -6.21 8.40 36.97
CA SER A 3 -7.49 7.69 37.05
C SER A 3 -7.38 6.37 36.23
N ARG A 4 -8.12 5.33 36.65
CA ARG A 4 -8.17 4.05 35.92
C ARG A 4 -8.67 4.26 34.48
N ALA A 5 -9.64 5.15 34.26
CA ALA A 5 -10.15 5.49 32.95
C ALA A 5 -9.06 6.07 32.03
N LEU A 6 -8.21 6.97 32.54
CA LEU A 6 -7.10 7.53 31.78
C LEU A 6 -6.06 6.45 31.45
N LEU A 7 -5.74 5.56 32.40
CA LEU A 7 -4.82 4.44 32.15
C LEU A 7 -5.32 3.58 30.99
N TYR A 8 -6.57 3.14 31.01
CA TYR A 8 -7.14 2.29 29.96
C TYR A 8 -7.24 3.02 28.61
N ALA A 9 -7.54 4.32 28.61
CA ALA A 9 -7.54 5.13 27.39
C ALA A 9 -6.15 5.22 26.76
N ILE A 10 -5.09 5.40 27.54
CA ILE A 10 -3.70 5.46 27.05
C ILE A 10 -3.26 4.12 26.50
N VAL A 11 -3.57 3.03 27.19
CA VAL A 11 -3.23 1.67 26.74
C VAL A 11 -4.02 1.30 25.49
N PHE A 12 -5.28 1.74 25.37
CA PHE A 12 -6.08 1.58 24.16
C PHE A 12 -5.45 2.32 22.96
N ILE A 13 -5.05 3.59 23.14
CA ILE A 13 -4.38 4.39 22.11
C ILE A 13 -3.06 3.73 21.70
N GLU A 14 -2.30 3.21 22.66
CA GLU A 14 -1.07 2.47 22.38
C GLU A 14 -1.33 1.29 21.45
N GLY A 15 -2.26 0.41 21.81
CA GLY A 15 -2.61 -0.74 20.99
C GLY A 15 -3.12 -0.33 19.61
N PHE A 16 -4.04 0.63 19.55
CA PHE A 16 -4.60 1.16 18.30
C PHE A 16 -3.51 1.65 17.35
N CYS A 17 -2.57 2.44 17.84
CA CYS A 17 -1.49 2.99 17.03
C CYS A 17 -0.37 1.98 16.74
N SER A 18 -0.12 1.03 17.63
CA SER A 18 0.91 0.01 17.44
C SER A 18 0.58 -0.89 16.24
N LEU A 19 -0.53 -1.60 16.26
CA LEU A 19 -0.91 -2.47 15.16
C LEU A 19 -1.35 -1.67 13.91
N GLY A 20 -1.93 -0.48 14.11
CA GLY A 20 -2.22 0.45 13.04
C GLY A 20 -0.99 0.87 12.25
N ALA A 21 0.11 1.21 12.95
CA ALA A 21 1.38 1.58 12.31
C ALA A 21 2.03 0.41 11.57
N GLU A 22 1.90 -0.82 12.07
CA GLU A 22 2.37 -2.03 11.37
C GLU A 22 1.66 -2.22 10.03
N VAL A 23 0.33 -2.12 10.01
CA VAL A 23 -0.46 -2.24 8.78
C VAL A 23 -0.13 -1.11 7.80
N ILE A 24 0.01 0.12 8.28
CA ILE A 24 0.45 1.27 7.48
C ILE A 24 1.84 1.02 6.87
N ALA A 25 2.80 0.55 7.68
CA ALA A 25 4.16 0.28 7.21
C ALA A 25 4.20 -0.79 6.12
N LEU A 26 3.46 -1.89 6.30
CA LEU A 26 3.33 -2.93 5.27
C LEU A 26 2.78 -2.34 3.97
N ARG A 27 1.76 -1.51 4.04
CA ARG A 27 1.18 -0.86 2.87
C ARG A 27 2.16 0.11 2.18
N ARG A 28 2.93 0.89 2.95
CA ARG A 28 3.96 1.82 2.43
C ARG A 28 5.15 1.10 1.77
N LEU A 29 5.44 -0.13 2.16
CA LEU A 29 6.52 -0.93 1.57
C LEU A 29 6.15 -1.54 0.21
N VAL A 30 4.86 -1.76 -0.07
CA VAL A 30 4.40 -2.41 -1.32
C VAL A 30 4.95 -1.75 -2.58
N PRO A 31 4.93 -0.42 -2.76
CA PRO A 31 5.44 0.24 -3.96
C PRO A 31 6.94 -0.01 -4.21
N HIS A 32 7.71 -0.26 -3.16
CA HIS A 32 9.18 -0.32 -3.21
C HIS A 32 9.75 -1.74 -3.27
N VAL A 33 9.17 -2.66 -2.50
CA VAL A 33 9.70 -4.03 -2.34
C VAL A 33 8.66 -5.12 -2.62
N GLY A 34 7.44 -4.73 -3.00
CA GLY A 34 6.34 -5.65 -3.28
C GLY A 34 5.70 -6.23 -2.01
N SER A 35 4.71 -7.11 -2.20
CA SER A 35 3.90 -7.73 -1.14
C SER A 35 4.26 -9.20 -0.89
N SER A 36 5.50 -9.61 -1.18
CA SER A 36 5.92 -11.01 -1.04
C SER A 36 6.04 -11.42 0.43
N ILE A 37 5.86 -12.72 0.71
CA ILE A 37 6.01 -13.27 2.06
C ILE A 37 7.43 -13.05 2.61
N VAL A 38 8.44 -12.96 1.74
CA VAL A 38 9.84 -12.70 2.10
C VAL A 38 10.03 -11.31 2.69
N ILE A 39 9.14 -10.36 2.39
CA ILE A 39 9.14 -9.00 2.95
C ILE A 39 8.17 -8.91 4.13
N THR A 40 6.95 -9.42 3.98
CA THR A 40 5.92 -9.26 5.01
C THR A 40 6.24 -10.03 6.29
N ALA A 41 6.71 -11.28 6.20
CA ALA A 41 6.99 -12.07 7.38
C ALA A 41 8.14 -11.51 8.24
N PRO A 42 9.31 -11.10 7.69
CA PRO A 42 10.33 -10.42 8.49
C PRO A 42 9.88 -9.08 9.06
N THR A 43 9.08 -8.29 8.33
CA THR A 43 8.55 -7.02 8.85
C THR A 43 7.72 -7.24 10.09
N ILE A 44 6.75 -8.17 10.04
CA ILE A 44 5.93 -8.56 11.21
C ILE A 44 6.79 -9.11 12.33
N GLY A 45 7.71 -10.03 12.03
CA GLY A 45 8.59 -10.65 13.03
C GLY A 45 9.48 -9.64 13.76
N LEU A 46 10.10 -8.70 13.03
CA LEU A 46 10.94 -7.66 13.63
C LEU A 46 10.12 -6.63 14.42
N PHE A 47 8.92 -6.30 13.95
CA PHE A 47 7.99 -5.46 14.69
C PHE A 47 7.62 -6.10 16.05
N LEU A 48 7.20 -7.37 16.04
CA LEU A 48 6.86 -8.11 17.27
C LEU A 48 8.05 -8.25 18.21
N LEU A 49 9.25 -8.49 17.67
CA LEU A 49 10.48 -8.54 18.48
C LEU A 49 10.77 -7.19 19.15
N ALA A 50 10.64 -6.09 18.39
CA ALA A 50 10.83 -4.74 18.95
C ALA A 50 9.80 -4.44 20.03
N LEU A 51 8.53 -4.81 19.82
CA LEU A 51 7.45 -4.69 20.80
C LEU A 51 7.77 -5.47 22.08
N ALA A 52 8.23 -6.72 21.95
CA ALA A 52 8.63 -7.57 23.08
C ALA A 52 9.81 -6.98 23.87
N LEU A 53 10.81 -6.43 23.16
CA LEU A 53 11.93 -5.70 23.78
C LEU A 53 11.43 -4.42 24.48
N GLY A 54 10.41 -3.77 23.92
CA GLY A 54 9.69 -2.67 24.56
C GLY A 54 9.08 -3.10 25.90
N TYR A 55 8.34 -4.20 25.93
CA TYR A 55 7.77 -4.74 27.17
C TYR A 55 8.85 -5.02 28.22
N ALA A 56 9.93 -5.69 27.83
CA ALA A 56 11.02 -6.01 28.74
C ALA A 56 11.74 -4.78 29.31
N SER A 57 11.93 -3.73 28.50
CA SER A 57 12.57 -2.49 28.92
C SER A 57 11.62 -1.63 29.75
N GLY A 58 10.34 -1.54 29.38
CA GLY A 58 9.32 -0.80 30.12
C GLY A 58 9.08 -1.34 31.53
N ALA A 59 9.16 -2.67 31.72
CA ALA A 59 9.01 -3.31 33.04
C ALA A 59 10.07 -2.86 34.06
N ARG A 60 11.25 -2.40 33.59
CA ARG A 60 12.36 -1.93 34.42
C ARG A 60 12.26 -0.47 34.83
N VAL A 61 11.29 0.26 34.33
CA VAL A 61 11.09 1.68 34.65
C VAL A 61 10.57 1.79 36.09
N ALA A 62 11.29 2.53 36.95
CA ALA A 62 11.01 2.62 38.38
C ALA A 62 10.44 3.96 38.83
N ALA A 63 10.44 5.00 38.00
CA ALA A 63 9.98 6.34 38.36
C ALA A 63 9.48 7.12 37.12
N ASP A 64 8.87 8.27 37.34
CA ASP A 64 8.42 9.22 36.31
C ASP A 64 7.55 8.62 35.18
N TYR A 65 6.81 7.59 35.49
CA TYR A 65 6.02 6.77 34.55
C TYR A 65 5.23 7.61 33.56
N ARG A 66 4.46 8.61 34.05
CA ARG A 66 3.61 9.45 33.25
C ARG A 66 4.41 10.28 32.21
N ARG A 67 5.56 10.82 32.65
CA ARG A 67 6.43 11.63 31.80
C ARG A 67 7.15 10.79 30.74
N ILE A 68 7.57 9.59 31.12
CA ILE A 68 8.25 8.65 30.20
C ILE A 68 7.27 8.20 29.13
N VAL A 69 6.05 7.80 29.46
CA VAL A 69 5.03 7.40 28.47
C VAL A 69 4.66 8.59 27.58
N ALA A 70 4.51 9.80 28.12
CA ALA A 70 4.25 11.00 27.31
C ALA A 70 5.38 11.29 26.32
N ARG A 71 6.64 11.15 26.74
CA ARG A 71 7.81 11.28 25.86
C ARG A 71 7.81 10.20 24.78
N ASN A 72 7.56 8.95 25.15
CA ASN A 72 7.51 7.83 24.21
C ASN A 72 6.41 8.05 23.15
N PHE A 73 5.23 8.50 23.57
CA PHE A 73 4.14 8.85 22.66
C PHE A 73 4.50 10.00 21.73
N LEU A 74 5.18 11.05 22.23
CA LEU A 74 5.62 12.16 21.40
C LEU A 74 6.61 11.71 20.30
N ILE A 75 7.61 10.90 20.66
CA ILE A 75 8.57 10.35 19.71
C ILE A 75 7.85 9.41 18.73
N SER A 76 6.93 8.57 19.23
CA SER A 76 6.13 7.68 18.38
C SER A 76 5.20 8.44 17.44
N ALA A 77 4.64 9.58 17.86
CA ALA A 77 3.85 10.45 16.99
C ALA A 77 4.71 11.03 15.84
N ALA A 78 5.96 11.41 16.12
CA ALA A 78 6.89 11.86 15.09
C ALA A 78 7.29 10.70 14.15
N LEU A 79 7.65 9.54 14.68
CA LEU A 79 7.98 8.36 13.88
C LEU A 79 6.80 7.91 13.00
N ALA A 80 5.59 7.90 13.55
CA ALA A 80 4.38 7.58 12.78
C ALA A 80 4.09 8.66 11.73
N GLY A 81 3.95 9.93 12.12
CA GLY A 81 3.50 11.01 11.25
C GLY A 81 4.51 11.46 10.20
N ILE A 82 5.81 11.38 10.51
CA ILE A 82 6.90 11.80 9.64
C ILE A 82 7.59 10.59 9.00
N GLY A 83 7.92 9.57 9.81
CA GLY A 83 8.64 8.39 9.34
C GLY A 83 7.84 7.50 8.39
N LEU A 84 6.51 7.38 8.61
CA LEU A 84 5.61 6.63 7.72
C LEU A 84 4.97 7.51 6.63
N ALA A 85 5.28 8.82 6.56
CA ALA A 85 4.80 9.67 5.46
C ALA A 85 5.35 9.18 4.12
N GLY A 86 4.51 9.20 3.07
CA GLY A 86 4.90 8.74 1.73
C GLY A 86 6.19 9.39 1.24
N VAL A 87 6.28 10.72 1.33
CA VAL A 87 7.48 11.49 0.94
C VAL A 87 8.74 11.03 1.66
N SER A 88 8.65 10.65 2.95
CA SER A 88 9.80 10.18 3.72
C SER A 88 10.23 8.78 3.28
N VAL A 89 9.28 7.88 3.06
CA VAL A 89 9.55 6.51 2.59
C VAL A 89 10.08 6.55 1.16
N ASP A 90 9.44 7.27 0.25
CA ASP A 90 9.88 7.43 -1.14
C ASP A 90 11.29 8.03 -1.21
N GLY A 91 11.56 9.08 -0.40
CA GLY A 91 12.88 9.68 -0.29
C GLY A 91 13.94 8.69 0.21
N MET A 92 13.60 7.86 1.20
CA MET A 92 14.51 6.83 1.71
C MET A 92 14.86 5.82 0.63
N PHE A 93 13.88 5.30 -0.10
CA PHE A 93 14.10 4.33 -1.18
C PHE A 93 14.75 4.93 -2.42
N ALA A 94 14.57 6.22 -2.68
CA ALA A 94 15.25 6.92 -3.77
C ALA A 94 16.74 7.12 -3.52
N HIS A 95 17.15 7.40 -2.26
CA HIS A 95 18.53 7.75 -1.94
C HIS A 95 19.37 6.59 -1.38
N LEU A 96 18.72 5.57 -0.80
CA LEU A 96 19.40 4.41 -0.23
C LEU A 96 19.27 3.20 -1.19
N GLN A 97 20.40 2.82 -1.77
CA GLN A 97 20.47 1.66 -2.66
C GLN A 97 21.44 0.61 -2.10
N PRO A 98 21.21 -0.69 -2.29
CA PRO A 98 20.05 -1.32 -2.96
C PRO A 98 18.76 -1.24 -2.12
N ALA A 99 17.60 -1.53 -2.72
CA ALA A 99 16.28 -1.47 -2.06
C ALA A 99 16.20 -2.28 -0.76
N LEU A 100 16.93 -3.39 -0.64
CA LEU A 100 17.04 -4.16 0.60
C LEU A 100 17.69 -3.34 1.73
N PHE A 101 18.68 -2.52 1.41
CA PHE A 101 19.30 -1.65 2.41
C PHE A 101 18.34 -0.56 2.88
N ALA A 102 17.61 0.09 1.95
CA ALA A 102 16.56 1.05 2.30
C ALA A 102 15.47 0.40 3.19
N TYR A 103 15.03 -0.82 2.84
CA TYR A 103 14.10 -1.60 3.65
C TYR A 103 14.62 -1.81 5.08
N LEU A 104 15.87 -2.26 5.25
CA LEU A 104 16.47 -2.47 6.57
C LEU A 104 16.58 -1.15 7.35
N CYS A 105 16.96 -0.05 6.70
CA CYS A 105 17.01 1.28 7.32
C CYS A 105 15.60 1.74 7.77
N PHE A 106 14.57 1.51 6.97
CA PHE A 106 13.19 1.83 7.34
C PHE A 106 12.72 1.01 8.56
N ILE A 107 12.94 -0.30 8.54
CA ILE A 107 12.58 -1.17 9.67
C ILE A 107 13.33 -0.76 10.94
N ALA A 108 14.66 -0.59 10.86
CA ALA A 108 15.49 -0.29 12.02
C ALA A 108 15.35 1.16 12.51
N GLY A 109 15.13 2.11 11.61
CA GLY A 109 15.08 3.55 11.93
C GLY A 109 13.69 4.09 12.24
N VAL A 110 12.64 3.45 11.75
CA VAL A 110 11.26 3.93 11.92
C VAL A 110 10.39 2.91 12.65
N LEU A 111 10.22 1.73 12.08
CA LEU A 111 9.21 0.78 12.56
C LEU A 111 9.57 0.13 13.89
N CYS A 112 10.80 -0.38 14.03
CA CYS A 112 11.25 -1.00 15.28
C CYS A 112 11.33 -0.02 16.46
N PRO A 113 11.88 1.20 16.32
CA PRO A 113 11.85 2.19 17.39
C PRO A 113 10.44 2.58 17.81
N LEU A 114 9.51 2.73 16.85
CA LEU A 114 8.11 3.01 17.13
C LEU A 114 7.48 1.88 17.95
N ALA A 115 7.62 0.62 17.53
CA ALA A 115 7.10 -0.55 18.23
C ALA A 115 7.72 -0.69 19.64
N TRP A 116 9.03 -0.48 19.77
CA TRP A 116 9.73 -0.54 21.04
C TRP A 116 9.26 0.52 22.04
N LEU A 117 9.04 1.76 21.58
CA LEU A 117 8.54 2.85 22.44
C LEU A 117 7.10 2.59 22.89
N LEU A 118 6.23 2.16 21.98
CA LEU A 118 4.84 1.83 22.29
C LEU A 118 4.75 0.62 23.23
N GLY A 119 5.55 -0.43 23.00
CA GLY A 119 5.59 -1.61 23.84
C GLY A 119 5.97 -1.32 25.31
N GLN A 120 6.68 -0.25 25.61
CA GLN A 120 6.97 0.14 26.98
C GLN A 120 5.73 0.57 27.76
N THR A 121 4.65 0.99 27.09
CA THR A 121 3.49 1.65 27.72
C THR A 121 2.77 0.75 28.72
N VAL A 122 2.41 -0.48 28.31
CA VAL A 122 1.66 -1.40 29.18
C VAL A 122 2.42 -1.70 30.48
N PRO A 123 3.69 -2.19 30.45
CA PRO A 123 4.39 -2.51 31.69
C PRO A 123 4.68 -1.28 32.55
N ILE A 124 4.99 -0.11 31.94
CA ILE A 124 5.19 1.14 32.71
C ILE A 124 3.92 1.51 33.48
N LEU A 125 2.75 1.46 32.82
CA LEU A 125 1.48 1.86 33.44
C LEU A 125 0.97 0.82 34.44
N THR A 126 1.22 -0.46 34.25
CA THR A 126 0.86 -1.50 35.24
C THR A 126 1.69 -1.40 36.53
N ASN A 127 2.92 -0.89 36.47
CA ASN A 127 3.73 -0.61 37.66
C ASN A 127 3.11 0.49 38.56
N LEU A 128 2.16 1.31 38.07
CA LEU A 128 1.42 2.30 38.86
C LEU A 128 0.31 1.68 39.73
N VAL A 129 -0.05 0.41 39.50
CA VAL A 129 -1.17 -0.23 40.19
C VAL A 129 -0.63 -0.94 41.45
N GLN A 130 -1.35 -0.78 42.58
CA GLN A 130 -0.95 -1.39 43.86
C GLN A 130 -0.81 -2.91 43.77
N ALA A 131 0.21 -3.42 44.45
CA ALA A 131 0.64 -4.82 44.37
C ALA A 131 -0.45 -5.88 44.71
N GLU A 132 -1.49 -5.50 45.46
CA GLU A 132 -2.55 -6.46 45.88
C GLU A 132 -3.50 -6.88 44.72
N ARG A 133 -3.49 -6.19 43.56
CA ARG A 133 -4.35 -6.49 42.38
C ARG A 133 -3.59 -6.45 41.06
N THR A 134 -2.32 -6.80 41.05
CA THR A 134 -1.48 -6.75 39.84
C THR A 134 -2.01 -7.63 38.71
N GLY A 135 -2.57 -8.81 39.01
CA GLY A 135 -3.15 -9.71 37.99
C GLY A 135 -4.37 -9.11 37.29
N GLU A 136 -5.30 -8.52 38.05
CA GLU A 136 -6.48 -7.84 37.49
C GLU A 136 -6.08 -6.63 36.63
N ALA A 137 -5.17 -5.81 37.12
CA ALA A 137 -4.71 -4.61 36.42
C ALA A 137 -3.96 -4.95 35.12
N SER A 138 -3.08 -5.96 35.16
CA SER A 138 -2.37 -6.43 33.97
C SER A 138 -3.31 -7.05 32.94
N GLY A 139 -4.28 -7.88 33.40
CA GLY A 139 -5.29 -8.47 32.53
C GLY A 139 -6.16 -7.41 31.83
N LEU A 140 -6.64 -6.38 32.56
CA LEU A 140 -7.41 -5.29 31.98
C LEU A 140 -6.58 -4.37 31.07
N ALA A 141 -5.31 -4.13 31.40
CA ALA A 141 -4.41 -3.39 30.52
C ALA A 141 -4.18 -4.14 29.20
N LEU A 142 -3.89 -5.43 29.25
CA LEU A 142 -3.76 -6.27 28.04
C LEU A 142 -5.07 -6.33 27.24
N TYR A 143 -6.22 -6.44 27.90
CA TYR A 143 -7.53 -6.41 27.23
C TYR A 143 -7.72 -5.12 26.43
N TRP A 144 -7.47 -3.95 27.04
CA TRP A 144 -7.65 -2.67 26.38
C TRP A 144 -6.61 -2.42 25.28
N SER A 145 -5.35 -2.84 25.46
CA SER A 145 -4.33 -2.79 24.41
C SER A 145 -4.70 -3.68 23.22
N THR A 146 -5.11 -4.93 23.48
CA THR A 146 -5.51 -5.86 22.40
C THR A 146 -6.77 -5.38 21.68
N LEU A 147 -7.76 -4.85 22.41
CA LEU A 147 -8.95 -4.26 21.80
C LEU A 147 -8.59 -3.04 20.95
N GLY A 148 -7.69 -2.19 21.43
CA GLY A 148 -7.13 -1.07 20.67
C GLY A 148 -6.45 -1.56 19.40
N SER A 149 -5.59 -2.57 19.48
CA SER A 149 -4.89 -3.17 18.35
C SER A 149 -5.85 -3.74 17.30
N PHE A 150 -6.85 -4.48 17.75
CA PHE A 150 -7.90 -5.02 16.87
C PHE A 150 -8.65 -3.89 16.14
N LEU A 151 -9.14 -2.90 16.87
CA LEU A 151 -9.87 -1.79 16.27
C LEU A 151 -8.97 -0.90 15.40
N GLY A 152 -7.71 -0.69 15.80
CA GLY A 152 -6.73 0.07 15.03
C GLY A 152 -6.44 -0.57 13.68
N SER A 153 -6.14 -1.86 13.66
CA SER A 153 -5.88 -2.58 12.41
C SER A 153 -7.09 -2.59 11.49
N LEU A 154 -8.30 -2.87 11.99
CA LEU A 154 -9.51 -2.92 11.17
C LEU A 154 -9.93 -1.53 10.69
N SER A 155 -10.04 -0.55 11.60
CA SER A 155 -10.54 0.78 11.22
C SER A 155 -9.57 1.53 10.30
N LEU A 156 -8.27 1.47 10.56
CA LEU A 156 -7.29 2.12 9.69
C LEU A 156 -7.22 1.45 8.32
N SER A 157 -7.24 0.12 8.25
CA SER A 157 -7.15 -0.57 6.96
C SER A 157 -8.45 -0.56 6.15
N LEU A 158 -9.59 -0.89 6.77
CA LEU A 158 -10.85 -1.09 6.05
C LEU A 158 -11.70 0.18 5.92
N LEU A 159 -11.47 1.18 6.78
CA LEU A 159 -12.23 2.43 6.74
C LEU A 159 -11.34 3.59 6.30
N VAL A 160 -10.27 3.92 7.06
CA VAL A 160 -9.49 5.13 6.78
C VAL A 160 -8.70 5.00 5.49
N MET A 161 -7.93 3.93 5.31
CA MET A 161 -7.14 3.75 4.08
C MET A 161 -8.03 3.60 2.85
N GLN A 162 -9.17 2.91 2.97
CA GLN A 162 -10.06 2.68 1.83
C GLN A 162 -10.81 3.93 1.38
N TRP A 163 -11.17 4.83 2.30
CA TRP A 163 -11.98 6.01 1.98
C TRP A 163 -11.20 7.32 1.93
N LEU A 164 -10.09 7.41 2.69
CA LEU A 164 -9.31 8.63 2.86
C LEU A 164 -7.84 8.48 2.46
N GLY A 165 -7.43 7.24 2.14
CA GLY A 165 -6.07 6.92 1.72
C GLY A 165 -5.09 6.63 2.88
N VAL A 166 -3.91 6.11 2.52
CA VAL A 166 -2.87 5.72 3.48
C VAL A 166 -2.31 6.93 4.23
N SER A 167 -2.16 8.06 3.54
CA SER A 167 -1.66 9.30 4.15
C SER A 167 -2.57 9.82 5.27
N ALA A 168 -3.88 9.70 5.10
CA ALA A 168 -4.84 10.02 6.16
C ALA A 168 -4.72 9.06 7.37
N ALA A 169 -4.47 7.77 7.12
CA ALA A 169 -4.25 6.79 8.19
C ALA A 169 -2.96 7.08 8.97
N VAL A 170 -1.88 7.46 8.29
CA VAL A 170 -0.62 7.93 8.89
C VAL A 170 -0.88 9.13 9.82
N PHE A 171 -1.57 10.14 9.30
CA PHE A 171 -1.90 11.34 10.08
C PHE A 171 -2.81 10.99 11.29
N ALA A 172 -3.84 10.16 11.09
CA ALA A 172 -4.74 9.73 12.17
C ALA A 172 -3.98 8.99 13.29
N CYS A 173 -3.06 8.10 12.94
CA CYS A 173 -2.21 7.39 13.91
C CYS A 173 -1.35 8.38 14.71
N SER A 174 -0.63 9.30 14.02
CA SER A 174 0.17 10.35 14.67
C SER A 174 -0.68 11.26 15.57
N PHE A 175 -1.86 11.64 15.11
CA PHE A 175 -2.79 12.49 15.87
C PHE A 175 -3.33 11.79 17.11
N CYS A 176 -3.69 10.50 17.04
CA CYS A 176 -4.11 9.72 18.20
C CYS A 176 -3.00 9.64 19.26
N LEU A 177 -1.74 9.45 18.85
CA LEU A 177 -0.59 9.51 19.77
C LEU A 177 -0.41 10.90 20.39
N ALA A 178 -0.59 11.95 19.59
CA ALA A 178 -0.55 13.33 20.06
C ALA A 178 -1.62 13.62 21.13
N VAL A 179 -2.84 13.10 20.94
CA VAL A 179 -3.90 13.15 21.97
C VAL A 179 -3.46 12.45 23.24
N GLY A 180 -2.82 11.28 23.13
CA GLY A 180 -2.23 10.57 24.26
C GLY A 180 -1.19 11.40 25.02
N VAL A 181 -0.33 12.14 24.29
CA VAL A 181 0.63 13.09 24.92
C VAL A 181 -0.12 14.18 25.71
N VAL A 182 -1.15 14.80 25.13
CA VAL A 182 -1.92 15.85 25.82
C VAL A 182 -2.58 15.31 27.10
N LEU A 183 -3.16 14.12 27.05
CA LEU A 183 -3.78 13.46 28.19
C LEU A 183 -2.77 13.14 29.32
N LEU A 184 -1.55 12.81 28.95
CA LEU A 184 -0.47 12.49 29.90
C LEU A 184 0.29 13.72 30.38
N ALA A 185 0.66 14.64 29.50
CA ALA A 185 1.49 15.81 29.84
C ALA A 185 0.75 16.83 30.71
N GLY A 186 -0.59 16.91 30.56
CA GLY A 186 -1.40 17.90 31.32
C GLY A 186 -0.96 19.33 30.95
N LYS A 187 -0.48 20.11 31.97
CA LYS A 187 -0.05 21.51 31.78
C LYS A 187 1.47 21.68 31.58
N ASP A 188 2.20 20.58 31.32
CA ASP A 188 3.65 20.70 31.05
C ASP A 188 3.89 21.31 29.67
N LEU A 189 4.24 22.61 29.64
CA LEU A 189 4.44 23.41 28.43
C LEU A 189 5.56 22.84 27.53
N LYS A 190 6.50 22.07 28.09
CA LYS A 190 7.63 21.49 27.32
C LYS A 190 7.13 20.47 26.28
N PHE A 191 6.12 19.68 26.61
CA PHE A 191 5.51 18.77 25.64
C PHE A 191 4.77 19.51 24.53
N GLY A 192 4.04 20.61 24.85
CA GLY A 192 3.37 21.43 23.85
C GLY A 192 4.32 22.03 22.82
N LEU A 193 5.52 22.45 23.24
CA LEU A 193 6.54 23.05 22.38
C LEU A 193 7.01 22.09 21.27
N PHE A 194 7.09 20.79 21.56
CA PHE A 194 7.50 19.79 20.57
C PHE A 194 6.32 19.12 19.87
N LEU A 195 5.18 19.02 20.54
CA LEU A 195 3.99 18.36 20.01
C LEU A 195 3.39 19.14 18.83
N LEU A 196 3.25 20.45 18.98
CA LEU A 196 2.65 21.28 17.94
C LEU A 196 3.40 21.21 16.60
N PRO A 197 4.75 21.42 16.55
CA PRO A 197 5.47 21.26 15.29
C PRO A 197 5.47 19.83 14.75
N THR A 198 5.44 18.80 15.62
CA THR A 198 5.31 17.41 15.18
C THR A 198 3.99 17.15 14.45
N VAL A 199 2.86 17.56 15.04
CA VAL A 199 1.55 17.40 14.43
C VAL A 199 1.40 18.26 13.17
N ALA A 200 1.92 19.49 13.19
CA ALA A 200 1.90 20.40 12.03
C ALA A 200 2.69 19.81 10.86
N LEU A 201 3.90 19.29 11.13
CA LEU A 201 4.73 18.66 10.10
C LEU A 201 4.11 17.35 9.61
N ALA A 202 3.57 16.52 10.50
CA ALA A 202 2.84 15.32 10.10
C ALA A 202 1.61 15.67 9.22
N GLY A 203 0.87 16.72 9.56
CA GLY A 203 -0.22 17.23 8.73
C GLY A 203 0.26 17.71 7.38
N LEU A 204 1.32 18.50 7.32
CA LEU A 204 1.89 19.01 6.08
C LEU A 204 2.32 17.86 5.15
N LEU A 205 3.04 16.85 5.66
CA LEU A 205 3.56 15.76 4.86
C LEU A 205 2.50 14.76 4.39
N ASN A 206 1.39 14.64 5.12
CA ASN A 206 0.37 13.62 4.82
C ASN A 206 -0.92 14.19 4.21
N LEU A 207 -1.30 15.44 4.52
CA LEU A 207 -2.51 16.05 3.98
C LEU A 207 -2.27 16.84 2.68
N GLN A 208 -1.00 17.13 2.35
CA GLN A 208 -0.58 17.75 1.10
C GLN A 208 0.26 16.80 0.24
N SER A 209 -0.15 15.54 0.19
CA SER A 209 0.55 14.51 -0.60
C SER A 209 0.54 14.86 -2.09
N PRO A 210 1.65 14.66 -2.83
CA PRO A 210 1.68 14.76 -4.30
C PRO A 210 0.89 13.65 -5.00
N VAL A 211 0.42 12.67 -4.25
CA VAL A 211 -0.40 11.56 -4.75
C VAL A 211 -1.75 12.11 -5.21
N THR A 212 -2.11 11.84 -6.46
CA THR A 212 -3.39 12.27 -7.05
C THR A 212 -4.58 11.57 -6.39
N ALA A 213 -4.40 10.29 -6.09
CA ALA A 213 -5.35 9.47 -5.35
C ALA A 213 -4.61 8.35 -4.62
N ASP A 214 -5.06 8.04 -3.42
CA ASP A 214 -4.50 7.01 -2.57
C ASP A 214 -5.66 6.09 -2.15
N THR A 215 -5.54 4.80 -2.43
CA THR A 215 -6.58 3.80 -2.16
C THR A 215 -6.03 2.63 -1.35
N ALA A 216 -6.89 1.71 -0.97
CA ALA A 216 -6.45 0.47 -0.32
C ALA A 216 -5.54 -0.40 -1.22
N TYR A 217 -5.59 -0.20 -2.55
CA TYR A 217 -4.91 -1.05 -3.53
C TYR A 217 -3.67 -0.40 -4.16
N GLY A 218 -3.65 0.92 -4.33
CA GLY A 218 -2.56 1.62 -4.98
C GLY A 218 -2.48 3.11 -4.66
N ASP A 219 -1.27 3.65 -4.77
CA ASP A 219 -1.01 5.08 -4.80
C ASP A 219 -0.93 5.51 -6.25
N TYR A 220 -1.77 6.48 -6.64
CA TYR A 220 -1.88 6.97 -8.02
C TYR A 220 -1.27 8.36 -8.11
N ILE A 221 -0.26 8.50 -8.97
CA ILE A 221 0.35 9.80 -9.28
C ILE A 221 0.10 10.06 -10.77
N ILE A 222 -0.64 11.13 -11.07
CA ILE A 222 -0.97 11.48 -12.44
C ILE A 222 -0.58 12.92 -12.67
N GLY A 223 0.23 13.16 -13.67
CA GLY A 223 0.70 14.50 -13.97
C GLY A 223 1.44 14.62 -15.29
N PRO A 224 1.76 15.86 -15.66
CA PRO A 224 2.57 16.12 -16.83
C PRO A 224 3.98 15.54 -16.62
N VAL A 225 4.56 15.08 -17.71
CA VAL A 225 5.96 14.65 -17.77
C VAL A 225 6.65 15.38 -18.92
N ASP A 226 7.94 15.64 -18.80
CA ASP A 226 8.70 16.26 -19.88
C ASP A 226 9.31 15.17 -20.75
N LEU A 227 8.78 15.02 -21.97
CA LEU A 227 9.28 14.03 -22.93
C LEU A 227 9.49 14.75 -24.28
N ALA A 228 10.72 14.76 -24.74
CA ALA A 228 11.11 15.41 -25.99
C ALA A 228 10.26 14.93 -27.18
N GLY A 229 9.67 15.86 -27.89
CA GLY A 229 8.88 15.60 -29.10
C GLY A 229 7.44 15.16 -28.86
N GLN A 230 6.94 15.15 -27.61
CA GLN A 230 5.55 14.84 -27.28
C GLN A 230 4.77 16.10 -26.90
N GLN A 231 3.47 16.16 -27.22
CA GLN A 231 2.59 17.29 -26.93
C GLN A 231 1.86 17.08 -25.61
N ALA A 232 2.22 17.84 -24.58
CA ALA A 232 1.62 17.78 -23.24
C ALA A 232 1.46 16.33 -22.69
N PRO A 233 2.54 15.53 -22.68
CA PRO A 233 2.45 14.15 -22.24
C PRO A 233 2.08 14.07 -20.77
N ARG A 234 1.19 13.12 -20.46
CA ARG A 234 0.73 12.79 -19.10
C ARG A 234 1.10 11.34 -18.76
N ALA A 235 1.68 11.15 -17.59
CA ALA A 235 1.98 9.83 -17.06
C ALA A 235 0.99 9.45 -15.96
N PHE A 236 0.65 8.19 -15.92
CA PHE A 236 -0.15 7.53 -14.91
C PHE A 236 0.73 6.51 -14.20
N PHE A 237 1.11 6.82 -12.97
CA PHE A 237 1.88 5.92 -12.12
C PHE A 237 0.97 5.22 -11.13
N VAL A 238 1.20 3.94 -10.94
CA VAL A 238 0.58 3.11 -9.90
C VAL A 238 1.70 2.53 -9.04
N ASN A 239 1.68 2.82 -7.74
CA ASN A 239 2.73 2.38 -6.81
C ASN A 239 4.15 2.71 -7.34
N ASN A 240 4.37 3.96 -7.75
CA ASN A 240 5.62 4.47 -8.35
C ASN A 240 6.05 3.78 -9.67
N SER A 241 5.22 2.91 -10.23
CA SER A 241 5.44 2.26 -11.53
C SER A 241 4.68 2.98 -12.64
N LEU A 242 5.35 3.29 -13.76
CA LEU A 242 4.68 3.85 -14.93
C LEU A 242 3.72 2.83 -15.54
N ALA A 243 2.43 2.97 -15.27
CA ALA A 243 1.39 2.09 -15.80
C ALA A 243 0.91 2.54 -17.18
N SER A 244 0.80 3.86 -17.41
CA SER A 244 0.33 4.38 -18.70
C SER A 244 0.90 5.75 -18.99
N LEU A 245 0.97 6.08 -20.29
CA LEU A 245 1.34 7.38 -20.82
C LEU A 245 0.44 7.71 -21.99
N ILE A 246 0.05 8.97 -22.08
CA ILE A 246 -0.72 9.51 -23.21
C ILE A 246 -0.24 10.93 -23.46
N ASP A 247 -0.32 11.40 -24.71
CA ASP A 247 -0.13 12.78 -25.08
C ASP A 247 -1.33 13.34 -25.86
N ASP A 248 -1.31 14.63 -26.14
CA ASP A 248 -2.37 15.32 -26.86
C ASP A 248 -2.13 15.37 -28.39
N SER A 249 -1.21 14.56 -28.93
CA SER A 249 -0.98 14.45 -30.38
C SER A 249 -2.10 13.69 -31.11
N GLU A 250 -2.19 13.84 -32.42
CA GLU A 250 -3.13 13.09 -33.28
C GLU A 250 -2.35 12.30 -34.35
N PRO A 251 -2.30 10.97 -34.26
CA PRO A 251 -2.83 10.11 -33.19
C PRO A 251 -2.06 10.22 -31.90
N PRO A 252 -2.68 9.93 -30.73
CA PRO A 252 -2.02 10.01 -29.44
C PRO A 252 -0.87 8.99 -29.32
N ASN A 253 0.21 9.39 -28.65
CA ASN A 253 1.27 8.47 -28.28
C ASN A 253 0.94 7.77 -26.96
N TYR A 254 1.36 6.51 -26.89
CA TYR A 254 1.22 5.65 -25.71
C TYR A 254 2.57 5.09 -25.29
N THR A 255 2.63 4.42 -24.13
CA THR A 255 3.79 3.61 -23.75
C THR A 255 4.14 2.60 -24.84
N ARG A 256 5.43 2.24 -24.93
CA ARG A 256 5.91 1.33 -25.97
C ARG A 256 5.16 0.00 -25.99
N TYR A 257 4.85 -0.57 -24.80
CA TYR A 257 4.17 -1.85 -24.72
C TYR A 257 2.70 -1.76 -25.19
N ILE A 258 1.99 -0.67 -24.85
CA ILE A 258 0.61 -0.45 -25.34
C ILE A 258 0.59 -0.28 -26.85
N ARG A 259 1.55 0.46 -27.44
CA ARG A 259 1.66 0.56 -28.89
C ARG A 259 1.87 -0.81 -29.54
N HIS A 260 2.72 -1.65 -28.93
CA HIS A 260 2.96 -3.00 -29.42
C HIS A 260 1.71 -3.89 -29.30
N LEU A 261 1.01 -3.87 -28.17
CA LEU A 261 -0.25 -4.60 -28.00
C LEU A 261 -1.32 -4.16 -29.00
N ARG A 262 -1.46 -2.86 -29.25
CA ARG A 262 -2.38 -2.34 -30.25
C ARG A 262 -2.01 -2.80 -31.65
N HIS A 263 -0.72 -2.74 -32.02
CA HIS A 263 -0.22 -3.22 -33.31
C HIS A 263 -0.54 -4.70 -33.51
N VAL A 264 -0.23 -5.55 -32.53
CA VAL A 264 -0.55 -6.99 -32.61
C VAL A 264 -2.07 -7.22 -32.77
N LEU A 265 -2.89 -6.57 -31.95
CA LEU A 265 -4.35 -6.80 -32.00
C LEU A 265 -4.99 -6.25 -33.28
N LEU A 266 -4.64 -5.02 -33.68
CA LEU A 266 -5.35 -4.29 -34.73
C LEU A 266 -4.75 -4.53 -36.11
N ASP A 267 -3.42 -4.58 -36.21
CA ASP A 267 -2.72 -4.68 -37.49
C ASP A 267 -2.38 -6.13 -37.83
N ASP A 268 -1.68 -6.87 -36.95
CA ASP A 268 -1.25 -8.23 -37.21
C ASP A 268 -2.43 -9.22 -37.21
N LEU A 269 -3.29 -9.16 -36.21
CA LEU A 269 -4.45 -10.04 -36.04
C LEU A 269 -5.73 -9.49 -36.72
N GLY A 270 -5.73 -8.21 -37.12
CA GLY A 270 -6.83 -7.58 -37.84
C GLY A 270 -8.15 -7.55 -37.04
N PHE A 271 -8.11 -7.38 -35.73
CA PHE A 271 -9.28 -7.46 -34.84
C PHE A 271 -10.31 -6.34 -35.16
N LYS A 272 -11.52 -6.77 -35.52
CA LYS A 272 -12.70 -5.91 -35.72
C LYS A 272 -13.94 -6.65 -35.19
N GLY A 273 -14.71 -5.98 -34.33
CA GLY A 273 -15.90 -6.56 -33.69
C GLY A 273 -15.57 -7.65 -32.67
N LYS A 274 -14.35 -7.72 -32.18
CA LYS A 274 -13.85 -8.75 -31.26
C LYS A 274 -14.07 -8.37 -29.82
N ASP A 275 -14.13 -9.39 -28.94
CA ASP A 275 -14.23 -9.25 -27.49
C ASP A 275 -12.85 -9.42 -26.88
N VAL A 276 -12.35 -8.36 -26.24
CA VAL A 276 -11.01 -8.31 -25.60
C VAL A 276 -11.17 -8.15 -24.10
N LEU A 277 -10.67 -9.14 -23.36
CA LEU A 277 -10.55 -9.05 -21.90
C LEU A 277 -9.17 -8.47 -21.55
N VAL A 278 -9.15 -7.47 -20.68
CA VAL A 278 -7.93 -6.88 -20.15
C VAL A 278 -7.93 -7.06 -18.63
N LEU A 279 -6.96 -7.83 -18.14
CA LEU A 279 -6.71 -8.01 -16.71
C LEU A 279 -5.67 -7.00 -16.28
N GLY A 280 -6.09 -6.06 -15.39
CA GLY A 280 -5.35 -4.84 -15.09
C GLY A 280 -5.81 -3.68 -15.98
N ALA A 281 -6.38 -2.64 -15.38
CA ALA A 281 -6.96 -1.54 -16.15
C ALA A 281 -5.94 -0.43 -16.51
N GLY A 282 -5.01 -0.16 -15.61
CA GLY A 282 -4.07 0.94 -15.75
C GLY A 282 -4.78 2.25 -16.10
N GLY A 283 -4.29 2.95 -17.12
CA GLY A 283 -4.90 4.18 -17.65
C GLY A 283 -5.94 3.94 -18.76
N PHE A 284 -6.44 2.72 -18.99
CA PHE A 284 -7.39 2.36 -20.06
C PHE A 284 -6.90 2.69 -21.48
N THR A 285 -5.59 2.74 -21.67
CA THR A 285 -4.98 3.24 -22.93
C THR A 285 -5.10 2.25 -24.09
N LEU A 286 -5.33 0.96 -23.84
CA LEU A 286 -5.47 -0.04 -24.89
C LEU A 286 -6.73 0.22 -25.74
N SER A 287 -7.84 0.61 -25.13
CA SER A 287 -9.11 0.93 -25.81
C SER A 287 -9.30 2.43 -26.12
N HIS A 288 -8.36 3.29 -25.72
CA HIS A 288 -8.46 4.72 -25.93
C HIS A 288 -8.51 5.07 -27.43
N ARG A 289 -9.57 5.77 -27.86
CA ARG A 289 -9.83 6.10 -29.27
C ARG A 289 -9.80 4.89 -30.22
N GLU A 290 -10.17 3.69 -29.70
CA GLU A 290 -10.31 2.47 -30.50
C GLU A 290 -11.78 2.03 -30.50
N PRO A 291 -12.55 2.32 -31.57
CA PRO A 291 -14.00 2.06 -31.60
C PRO A 291 -14.37 0.68 -32.14
N LEU A 292 -13.43 -0.07 -32.70
CA LEU A 292 -13.74 -1.26 -33.51
C LEU A 292 -14.04 -2.50 -32.66
N ASN A 293 -13.47 -2.60 -31.46
CA ASN A 293 -13.56 -3.77 -30.60
C ASN A 293 -14.29 -3.49 -29.29
N ARG A 294 -14.73 -4.54 -28.62
CA ARG A 294 -15.38 -4.46 -27.30
C ARG A 294 -14.39 -4.88 -26.23
N TYR A 295 -14.10 -3.97 -25.30
CA TYR A 295 -13.16 -4.20 -24.21
C TYR A 295 -13.90 -4.43 -22.90
N THR A 296 -13.44 -5.42 -22.13
CA THR A 296 -13.83 -5.64 -20.75
C THR A 296 -12.58 -5.57 -19.89
N TYR A 297 -12.52 -4.60 -19.01
CA TYR A 297 -11.43 -4.41 -18.06
C TYR A 297 -11.80 -5.00 -16.71
N VAL A 298 -10.87 -5.73 -16.11
CA VAL A 298 -11.00 -6.26 -14.76
C VAL A 298 -9.84 -5.73 -13.93
N ASP A 299 -10.14 -5.01 -12.87
CA ASP A 299 -9.13 -4.50 -11.94
C ASP A 299 -9.63 -4.63 -10.51
N ILE A 300 -8.70 -4.87 -9.59
CA ILE A 300 -9.03 -5.06 -8.18
C ILE A 300 -9.47 -3.75 -7.50
N ASP A 301 -9.01 -2.59 -8.02
CA ASP A 301 -9.35 -1.29 -7.45
C ASP A 301 -10.61 -0.70 -8.09
N PRO A 302 -11.74 -0.61 -7.36
CA PRO A 302 -12.96 -0.04 -7.89
C PRO A 302 -12.86 1.45 -8.25
N ALA A 303 -11.87 2.17 -7.70
CA ALA A 303 -11.69 3.60 -7.94
C ALA A 303 -10.89 3.91 -9.20
N ILE A 304 -10.13 2.94 -9.77
CA ILE A 304 -9.17 3.20 -10.85
C ILE A 304 -9.81 3.83 -12.09
N ARG A 305 -11.04 3.43 -12.44
CA ARG A 305 -11.76 4.00 -13.58
C ARG A 305 -12.02 5.48 -13.40
N ALA A 306 -12.60 5.88 -12.26
CA ALA A 306 -12.91 7.28 -11.99
C ALA A 306 -11.63 8.14 -11.90
N ILE A 307 -10.55 7.58 -11.35
CA ILE A 307 -9.24 8.23 -11.28
C ILE A 307 -8.68 8.45 -12.69
N ALA A 308 -8.69 7.43 -13.54
CA ALA A 308 -8.18 7.50 -14.90
C ALA A 308 -9.00 8.50 -15.77
N GLU A 309 -10.32 8.42 -15.72
CA GLU A 309 -11.22 9.31 -16.47
C GLU A 309 -11.04 10.77 -16.06
N LYS A 310 -10.97 11.05 -14.77
CA LYS A 310 -10.90 12.42 -14.26
C LYS A 310 -9.52 13.07 -14.44
N HIS A 311 -8.45 12.34 -14.18
CA HIS A 311 -7.12 12.94 -14.04
C HIS A 311 -6.18 12.62 -15.21
N PHE A 312 -6.38 11.50 -15.90
CA PHE A 312 -5.48 11.01 -16.93
C PHE A 312 -6.05 11.16 -18.35
N LEU A 313 -7.13 10.44 -18.67
CA LEU A 313 -7.77 10.49 -19.99
C LEU A 313 -8.46 11.84 -20.27
N ARG A 314 -9.08 12.41 -19.23
CA ARG A 314 -9.95 13.60 -19.30
C ARG A 314 -11.18 13.40 -20.18
N GLU A 315 -11.52 12.15 -20.41
CA GLU A 315 -12.70 11.69 -21.15
C GLU A 315 -13.15 10.32 -20.59
N PRO A 316 -14.39 9.88 -20.86
CA PRO A 316 -14.85 8.56 -20.42
C PRO A 316 -14.01 7.43 -21.00
N ALA A 317 -13.60 6.50 -20.17
CA ALA A 317 -12.87 5.30 -20.60
C ALA A 317 -13.78 4.39 -21.42
N ARG A 318 -13.26 3.87 -22.52
CA ARG A 318 -13.98 2.95 -23.39
C ARG A 318 -13.89 1.52 -22.85
N GLY A 319 -15.00 0.83 -22.87
CA GLY A 319 -15.12 -0.55 -22.42
C GLY A 319 -15.92 -0.70 -21.13
N GLU A 320 -16.32 -1.91 -20.88
CA GLU A 320 -16.91 -2.33 -19.62
C GLU A 320 -15.82 -2.39 -18.54
N PHE A 321 -16.14 -2.01 -17.33
CA PHE A 321 -15.24 -2.13 -16.18
C PHE A 321 -15.88 -2.97 -15.09
N ILE A 322 -15.14 -3.94 -14.59
CA ILE A 322 -15.54 -4.85 -13.51
C ILE A 322 -14.50 -4.77 -12.40
N ALA A 323 -14.92 -4.28 -11.24
CA ALA A 323 -14.08 -4.25 -10.06
C ALA A 323 -14.03 -5.67 -9.44
N ASP A 324 -12.96 -6.41 -9.72
CA ASP A 324 -12.78 -7.78 -9.27
C ASP A 324 -11.29 -8.17 -9.29
N ASP A 325 -10.94 -9.19 -8.49
CA ASP A 325 -9.64 -9.87 -8.61
C ASP A 325 -9.54 -10.64 -9.94
N ALA A 326 -8.44 -10.43 -10.67
CA ALA A 326 -8.24 -11.02 -12.00
C ALA A 326 -8.36 -12.56 -11.99
N ARG A 327 -7.80 -13.24 -10.97
CA ARG A 327 -7.90 -14.70 -10.84
C ARG A 327 -9.32 -15.15 -10.54
N ARG A 328 -10.01 -14.46 -9.65
CA ARG A 328 -11.40 -14.76 -9.34
C ARG A 328 -12.27 -14.63 -10.58
N PHE A 329 -12.13 -13.53 -11.33
CA PHE A 329 -12.89 -13.30 -12.55
C PHE A 329 -12.66 -14.41 -13.58
N VAL A 330 -11.43 -14.73 -13.97
CA VAL A 330 -11.18 -15.78 -14.98
C VAL A 330 -11.57 -17.18 -14.48
N THR A 331 -11.60 -17.39 -13.16
CA THR A 331 -12.00 -18.68 -12.58
C THR A 331 -13.53 -18.87 -12.59
N THR A 332 -14.29 -17.81 -12.38
CA THR A 332 -15.76 -17.88 -12.23
C THR A 332 -16.53 -17.48 -13.49
N SER A 333 -15.90 -16.73 -14.41
CA SER A 333 -16.55 -16.24 -15.62
C SER A 333 -16.95 -17.37 -16.57
N GLN A 334 -18.16 -17.25 -17.12
CA GLN A 334 -18.67 -18.08 -18.22
C GLN A 334 -18.50 -17.41 -19.60
N ARG A 335 -18.03 -16.14 -19.60
CA ARG A 335 -17.81 -15.39 -20.84
C ARG A 335 -16.56 -15.92 -21.56
N ARG A 336 -16.57 -15.77 -22.88
CA ARG A 336 -15.44 -16.13 -23.75
C ARG A 336 -15.01 -14.94 -24.57
N PHE A 337 -13.69 -14.79 -24.73
CA PHE A 337 -13.05 -13.65 -25.38
C PHE A 337 -12.21 -14.08 -26.57
N ASP A 338 -12.08 -13.19 -27.55
CA ASP A 338 -11.21 -13.39 -28.70
C ASP A 338 -9.72 -13.13 -28.32
N ALA A 339 -9.50 -12.24 -27.33
CA ALA A 339 -8.20 -12.07 -26.73
C ALA A 339 -8.31 -11.89 -25.20
N VAL A 340 -7.27 -12.36 -24.49
CA VAL A 340 -7.03 -12.04 -23.08
C VAL A 340 -5.69 -11.33 -22.99
N VAL A 341 -5.69 -10.11 -22.49
CA VAL A 341 -4.49 -9.32 -22.20
C VAL A 341 -4.24 -9.35 -20.70
N VAL A 342 -3.09 -9.84 -20.28
CA VAL A 342 -2.67 -9.90 -18.87
C VAL A 342 -1.65 -8.80 -18.63
N ASP A 343 -2.05 -7.77 -17.87
CA ASP A 343 -1.24 -6.60 -17.53
C ASP A 343 -1.40 -6.23 -16.04
N VAL A 344 -1.06 -7.19 -15.17
CA VAL A 344 -1.29 -7.11 -13.72
C VAL A 344 0.03 -7.04 -12.97
N TYR A 345 0.25 -5.92 -12.26
CA TYR A 345 1.44 -5.68 -11.47
C TYR A 345 1.09 -5.10 -10.11
N SER A 346 1.81 -5.54 -9.06
CA SER A 346 1.72 -4.96 -7.73
C SER A 346 2.80 -3.90 -7.45
N SER A 347 3.88 -3.91 -8.23
CA SER A 347 5.01 -2.96 -8.17
C SER A 347 5.78 -2.99 -9.49
N HIS A 348 6.87 -2.23 -9.60
CA HIS A 348 7.69 -2.11 -10.83
C HIS A 348 7.99 -3.41 -11.58
N THR A 349 8.17 -4.53 -10.86
CA THR A 349 8.61 -5.80 -11.47
C THR A 349 7.88 -7.02 -10.92
N ALA A 350 6.98 -6.84 -9.96
CA ALA A 350 6.37 -7.96 -9.25
C ALA A 350 4.94 -8.21 -9.71
N ILE A 351 4.72 -9.35 -10.36
CA ILE A 351 3.40 -9.91 -10.58
C ILE A 351 2.98 -10.61 -9.28
N PRO A 352 1.75 -10.40 -8.78
CA PRO A 352 1.25 -11.13 -7.61
C PRO A 352 1.41 -12.64 -7.78
N SER A 353 1.93 -13.34 -6.76
CA SER A 353 2.29 -14.76 -6.85
C SER A 353 1.12 -15.68 -7.26
N HIS A 354 -0.11 -15.31 -6.90
CA HIS A 354 -1.32 -16.06 -7.27
C HIS A 354 -1.70 -15.92 -8.76
N LEU A 355 -1.10 -14.96 -9.49
CA LEU A 355 -1.33 -14.72 -10.93
C LEU A 355 -0.22 -15.30 -11.83
N VAL A 356 0.77 -15.99 -11.27
CA VAL A 356 1.82 -16.69 -12.04
C VAL A 356 1.72 -18.21 -11.95
N THR A 357 0.64 -18.74 -11.38
CA THR A 357 0.44 -20.18 -11.18
C THR A 357 -0.16 -20.85 -12.41
N ARG A 358 0.07 -22.16 -12.55
CA ARG A 358 -0.48 -22.98 -13.62
C ARG A 358 -2.02 -22.90 -13.68
N GLU A 359 -2.67 -22.87 -12.52
CA GLU A 359 -4.13 -22.79 -12.41
C GLU A 359 -4.67 -21.45 -12.96
N PHE A 360 -3.95 -20.35 -12.74
CA PHE A 360 -4.32 -19.05 -13.29
C PHE A 360 -4.25 -19.08 -14.82
N TRP A 361 -3.16 -19.56 -15.39
CA TRP A 361 -3.00 -19.67 -16.86
C TRP A 361 -3.98 -20.64 -17.48
N ALA A 362 -4.31 -21.75 -16.81
CA ALA A 362 -5.37 -22.64 -17.25
C ALA A 362 -6.75 -21.97 -17.22
N ALA A 363 -7.01 -21.11 -16.24
CA ALA A 363 -8.26 -20.35 -16.18
C ALA A 363 -8.33 -19.27 -17.27
N THR A 364 -7.22 -18.58 -17.59
CA THR A 364 -7.18 -17.64 -18.72
C THR A 364 -7.43 -18.35 -20.06
N ARG A 365 -6.89 -19.55 -20.26
CA ARG A 365 -7.19 -20.34 -21.46
C ARG A 365 -8.65 -20.75 -21.56
N ARG A 366 -9.29 -21.06 -20.43
CA ARG A 366 -10.70 -21.45 -20.40
C ARG A 366 -11.65 -20.33 -20.84
N VAL A 367 -11.32 -19.06 -20.55
CA VAL A 367 -12.11 -17.90 -20.97
C VAL A 367 -11.75 -17.39 -22.37
N LEU A 368 -10.80 -18.00 -23.06
CA LEU A 368 -10.56 -17.77 -24.49
C LEU A 368 -11.55 -18.58 -25.34
N LYS A 369 -11.93 -18.02 -26.49
CA LYS A 369 -12.57 -18.73 -27.59
C LYS A 369 -11.55 -19.75 -28.19
N PRO A 370 -12.00 -20.74 -28.98
CA PRO A 370 -11.09 -21.75 -29.56
C PRO A 370 -9.88 -21.17 -30.30
N ASP A 371 -10.09 -20.08 -31.07
CA ASP A 371 -9.05 -19.39 -31.82
C ASP A 371 -8.58 -18.10 -31.12
N GLY A 372 -8.88 -17.97 -29.83
CA GLY A 372 -8.52 -16.81 -29.04
C GLY A 372 -7.05 -16.77 -28.67
N VAL A 373 -6.51 -15.56 -28.51
CA VAL A 373 -5.09 -15.32 -28.22
C VAL A 373 -4.85 -14.78 -26.81
N LEU A 374 -3.73 -15.21 -26.21
CA LEU A 374 -3.20 -14.65 -24.98
C LEU A 374 -2.09 -13.65 -25.30
N LEU A 375 -2.18 -12.46 -24.74
CA LEU A 375 -1.11 -11.47 -24.71
C LEU A 375 -0.78 -11.17 -23.25
N ALA A 376 0.48 -11.29 -22.87
CA ALA A 376 0.90 -11.02 -21.49
C ALA A 376 2.04 -10.00 -21.48
N ASN A 377 1.87 -8.91 -20.74
CA ASN A 377 2.95 -8.00 -20.44
C ASN A 377 3.76 -8.60 -19.28
N LEU A 378 4.97 -9.10 -19.59
CA LEU A 378 5.86 -9.72 -18.61
C LEU A 378 7.16 -8.93 -18.52
N ILE A 379 7.42 -8.32 -17.37
CA ILE A 379 8.67 -7.61 -17.10
C ILE A 379 9.67 -8.65 -16.56
N LEU A 380 10.47 -9.18 -17.46
CA LEU A 380 11.47 -10.21 -17.20
C LEU A 380 12.87 -9.66 -17.49
N ASP A 381 13.91 -10.42 -17.10
CA ASP A 381 15.27 -10.10 -17.50
C ASP A 381 15.44 -10.19 -19.03
N GLY A 382 16.30 -9.34 -19.59
CA GLY A 382 16.41 -9.19 -21.04
C GLY A 382 16.94 -10.41 -21.79
N LYS A 383 17.49 -11.42 -21.06
CA LYS A 383 17.98 -12.68 -21.65
C LYS A 383 17.05 -13.86 -21.37
N LEU A 384 16.03 -13.67 -20.50
CA LEU A 384 15.11 -14.73 -20.06
C LEU A 384 15.81 -15.93 -19.40
N GLU A 385 16.99 -15.67 -18.79
CA GLU A 385 17.85 -16.73 -18.24
C GLU A 385 17.68 -16.93 -16.73
N THR A 386 17.01 -16.00 -16.04
CA THR A 386 16.76 -16.17 -14.60
C THR A 386 15.88 -17.38 -14.34
N PRO A 387 16.05 -18.07 -13.20
CA PRO A 387 15.18 -19.18 -12.82
C PRO A 387 13.69 -18.78 -12.81
N TYR A 388 13.40 -17.55 -12.40
CA TYR A 388 12.04 -17.02 -12.39
C TYR A 388 11.45 -16.92 -13.81
N ALA A 389 12.18 -16.30 -14.74
CA ALA A 389 11.74 -16.14 -16.12
C ALA A 389 11.50 -17.51 -16.79
N ARG A 390 12.46 -18.43 -16.67
CA ARG A 390 12.35 -19.79 -17.22
C ARG A 390 11.17 -20.57 -16.65
N ASN A 391 10.97 -20.53 -15.33
CA ASN A 391 9.87 -21.24 -14.68
C ASN A 391 8.51 -20.66 -15.08
N LEU A 392 8.40 -19.33 -15.16
CA LEU A 392 7.15 -18.67 -15.57
C LEU A 392 6.80 -19.02 -17.01
N LEU A 393 7.76 -18.90 -17.94
CA LEU A 393 7.54 -19.25 -19.36
C LEU A 393 7.19 -20.73 -19.52
N ALA A 394 7.92 -21.64 -18.88
CA ALA A 394 7.60 -23.06 -18.91
C ALA A 394 6.20 -23.37 -18.33
N THR A 395 5.76 -22.60 -17.34
CA THR A 395 4.41 -22.74 -16.77
C THR A 395 3.35 -22.32 -17.80
N ILE A 396 3.57 -21.22 -18.51
CA ILE A 396 2.67 -20.73 -19.58
C ILE A 396 2.64 -21.74 -20.73
N ASP A 397 3.81 -22.15 -21.23
CA ASP A 397 3.96 -23.11 -22.33
C ASP A 397 3.31 -24.48 -22.02
N SER A 398 3.22 -24.86 -20.75
CA SER A 398 2.52 -26.10 -20.34
C SER A 398 1.00 -26.05 -20.52
N ILE A 399 0.44 -24.86 -20.81
CA ILE A 399 -1.01 -24.62 -20.93
C ILE A 399 -1.38 -24.22 -22.37
N TYR A 400 -0.55 -23.40 -23.02
CA TYR A 400 -0.75 -22.87 -24.38
C TYR A 400 0.09 -23.60 -25.42
#